data_738bcedcbf77ef84a53488e315e2e020
#
_entry.id   738bcedcbf77ef84a53488e315e2e020
#
_cell.length_a   1.000
_cell.length_b   1.000
_cell.length_c   1.000
_cell.angle_alpha   90.00
_cell.angle_beta   90.00
_cell.angle_gamma   90.00
#
_symmetry.space_group_name_H-M   'P 1'
#
loop_
_entity.id
_entity.type
_entity.pdbx_description
1 polymer ?
#
loop_
_entity_poly.entity_id
_entity_poly.type
_entity_poly.pdbx_seq_one_letter_code
_entity_poly.pdbx_strand_id
1 'polypeptide(L)'
;MRENCRVDILCTDVDRVSTEEFLKKAVHDAIASGHVPEMTASNFDWYYNVLLHELDGINIMRVQSASGYAACAFTSNNLDHHVVGYGLVMQCTFSTCSVCTKVLLRELKALTKQLNMDWLMIQHRIGVHTYKSKIYEVHHGKY
;
A
#
# COMPACT_ATOMS: atom_id res chain seq x y z
N MET A 1 -3.78 -16.92 19.76
CA MET A 1 -4.95 -16.89 18.86
C MET A 1 -4.68 -15.92 17.73
N ARG A 2 -4.94 -16.35 16.50
CA ARG A 2 -4.75 -15.48 15.35
C ARG A 2 -5.91 -14.52 15.23
N GLU A 3 -5.62 -13.25 14.96
CA GLU A 3 -6.66 -12.30 14.63
C GLU A 3 -7.26 -12.63 13.26
N ASN A 4 -8.58 -12.47 13.17
CA ASN A 4 -9.26 -12.57 11.89
C ASN A 4 -9.03 -11.29 11.10
N CYS A 5 -8.29 -11.41 10.01
CA CYS A 5 -8.04 -10.31 9.09
C CYS A 5 -8.97 -10.41 7.90
N ARG A 6 -9.56 -9.29 7.53
CA ARG A 6 -10.38 -9.17 6.34
C ARG A 6 -9.62 -8.40 5.28
N VAL A 7 -9.55 -8.95 4.08
CA VAL A 7 -8.83 -8.35 2.96
C VAL A 7 -9.86 -7.89 1.91
N ASP A 8 -9.72 -6.65 1.45
CA ASP A 8 -10.51 -6.16 0.34
C ASP A 8 -9.66 -5.25 -0.56
N ILE A 9 -10.17 -4.99 -1.75
CA ILE A 9 -9.55 -4.08 -2.71
C ILE A 9 -10.54 -2.97 -3.01
N LEU A 10 -10.10 -1.73 -2.77
CA LEU A 10 -10.87 -0.54 -3.13
C LEU A 10 -10.40 -0.04 -4.49
N CYS A 11 -11.31 0.00 -5.44
CA CYS A 11 -11.07 0.65 -6.73
C CYS A 11 -11.48 2.11 -6.59
N THR A 12 -10.55 3.04 -6.70
CA THR A 12 -10.82 4.45 -6.45
C THR A 12 -11.89 5.04 -7.36
N ASP A 13 -12.06 4.50 -8.56
CA ASP A 13 -13.09 4.95 -9.50
C ASP A 13 -14.49 4.47 -9.14
N VAL A 14 -14.61 3.24 -8.61
CA VAL A 14 -15.90 2.60 -8.31
C VAL A 14 -16.31 2.84 -6.86
N ASP A 15 -15.36 2.75 -5.94
CA ASP A 15 -15.58 2.85 -4.49
C ASP A 15 -15.19 4.22 -3.94
N ARG A 16 -15.56 5.28 -4.63
CA ARG A 16 -15.07 6.63 -4.35
C ARG A 16 -15.36 7.08 -2.91
N VAL A 17 -16.58 6.91 -2.43
CA VAL A 17 -16.95 7.33 -1.08
C VAL A 17 -16.17 6.56 -0.03
N SER A 18 -16.11 5.23 -0.16
CA SER A 18 -15.35 4.38 0.77
C SER A 18 -13.86 4.68 0.74
N THR A 19 -13.32 4.97 -0.44
CA THR A 19 -11.92 5.33 -0.60
C THR A 19 -11.60 6.64 0.08
N GLU A 20 -12.42 7.67 -0.12
CA GLU A 20 -12.21 8.97 0.50
C GLU A 20 -12.30 8.90 2.02
N GLU A 21 -13.27 8.19 2.55
CA GLU A 21 -13.42 7.99 4.00
C GLU A 21 -12.20 7.28 4.59
N PHE A 22 -11.76 6.21 3.92
CA PHE A 22 -10.59 5.46 4.36
C PHE A 22 -9.33 6.31 4.33
N LEU A 23 -9.08 7.04 3.24
CA LEU A 23 -7.87 7.87 3.09
C LEU A 23 -7.85 9.01 4.10
N LYS A 24 -8.99 9.61 4.42
CA LYS A 24 -9.07 10.62 5.48
C LYS A 24 -8.58 10.05 6.80
N LYS A 25 -9.09 8.89 7.17
CA LYS A 25 -8.67 8.21 8.40
C LYS A 25 -7.18 7.86 8.35
N ALA A 26 -6.71 7.32 7.23
CA ALA A 26 -5.32 6.91 7.09
C ALA A 26 -4.36 8.09 7.21
N VAL A 27 -4.72 9.24 6.64
CA VAL A 27 -3.92 10.46 6.75
C VAL A 27 -3.86 10.95 8.20
N HIS A 28 -5.00 10.97 8.90
CA HIS A 28 -5.01 11.33 10.33
C HIS A 28 -4.13 10.41 11.15
N ASP A 29 -4.22 9.11 10.92
CA ASP A 29 -3.42 8.10 11.64
C ASP A 29 -1.93 8.25 11.33
N ALA A 30 -1.58 8.52 10.08
CA ALA A 30 -0.18 8.72 9.66
C ALA A 30 0.41 9.96 10.35
N ILE A 31 -0.33 11.05 10.41
CA ILE A 31 0.11 12.27 11.08
C ILE A 31 0.29 12.01 12.58
N ALA A 32 -0.68 11.33 13.19
CA ALA A 32 -0.63 11.00 14.62
C ALA A 32 0.54 10.10 14.98
N SER A 33 1.00 9.25 14.04
CA SER A 33 2.13 8.34 14.27
C SER A 33 3.48 9.03 14.37
N GLY A 34 3.57 10.28 13.92
CA GLY A 34 4.83 11.03 13.90
C GLY A 34 5.79 10.64 12.77
N HIS A 35 5.37 9.80 11.84
CA HIS A 35 6.20 9.35 10.72
C HIS A 35 6.14 10.27 9.50
N VAL A 36 5.29 11.28 9.53
CA VAL A 36 5.12 12.25 8.45
C VAL A 36 5.95 13.49 8.76
N PRO A 37 6.67 14.07 7.76
CA PRO A 37 7.39 15.32 7.99
C PRO A 37 6.49 16.42 8.55
N GLU A 38 6.99 17.21 9.48
CA GLU A 38 6.21 18.21 10.19
C GLU A 38 5.51 19.21 9.25
N MET A 39 6.19 19.63 8.19
CA MET A 39 5.61 20.51 7.19
C MET A 39 4.37 19.90 6.54
N THR A 40 4.40 18.61 6.25
CA THR A 40 3.26 17.88 5.68
C THR A 40 2.19 17.66 6.74
N ALA A 41 2.59 17.27 7.96
CA ALA A 41 1.67 16.97 9.06
C ALA A 41 0.83 18.19 9.46
N SER A 42 1.38 19.42 9.34
CA SER A 42 0.64 20.64 9.66
C SER A 42 -0.30 21.11 8.54
N ASN A 43 -0.35 20.42 7.42
CA ASN A 43 -1.17 20.76 6.25
C ASN A 43 -2.03 19.57 5.82
N PHE A 44 -2.98 19.17 6.67
CA PHE A 44 -3.85 18.03 6.45
C PHE A 44 -4.56 18.11 5.09
N ASP A 45 -5.21 19.22 4.79
CA ASP A 45 -6.00 19.37 3.57
C ASP A 45 -5.12 19.24 2.33
N TRP A 46 -3.94 19.83 2.35
CA TRP A 46 -2.99 19.71 1.25
C TRP A 46 -2.57 18.24 1.05
N TYR A 47 -2.18 17.57 2.13
CA TYR A 47 -1.75 16.17 2.10
C TYR A 47 -2.86 15.28 1.56
N TYR A 48 -4.06 15.44 2.11
CA TYR A 48 -5.20 14.64 1.71
C TYR A 48 -5.58 14.85 0.23
N ASN A 49 -5.63 16.09 -0.22
CA ASN A 49 -5.98 16.41 -1.60
C ASN A 49 -4.94 15.95 -2.61
N VAL A 50 -3.65 16.08 -2.28
CA VAL A 50 -2.58 15.56 -3.14
C VAL A 50 -2.67 14.04 -3.24
N LEU A 51 -2.91 13.37 -2.12
CA LEU A 51 -3.05 11.92 -2.10
C LEU A 51 -4.24 11.44 -2.93
N LEU A 52 -5.38 12.09 -2.80
CA LEU A 52 -6.57 11.77 -3.63
C LEU A 52 -6.25 11.91 -5.11
N HIS A 53 -5.54 12.97 -5.49
CA HIS A 53 -5.16 13.18 -6.87
C HIS A 53 -4.20 12.11 -7.38
N GLU A 54 -3.19 11.76 -6.60
CA GLU A 54 -2.20 10.76 -6.99
C GLU A 54 -2.77 9.34 -7.07
N LEU A 55 -3.76 9.04 -6.23
CA LEU A 55 -4.36 7.71 -6.19
C LEU A 55 -5.61 7.56 -7.06
N ASP A 56 -5.97 8.59 -7.83
CA ASP A 56 -7.12 8.51 -8.73
C ASP A 56 -6.90 7.40 -9.77
N GLY A 57 -7.86 6.49 -9.87
CA GLY A 57 -7.79 5.34 -10.77
C GLY A 57 -6.88 4.21 -10.32
N ILE A 58 -6.31 4.29 -9.12
CA ILE A 58 -5.41 3.27 -8.58
C ILE A 58 -6.15 2.39 -7.59
N ASN A 59 -5.81 1.11 -7.57
CA ASN A 59 -6.39 0.15 -6.62
C ASN A 59 -5.66 0.22 -5.28
N ILE A 60 -6.42 0.07 -4.20
CA ILE A 60 -5.91 0.03 -2.83
C ILE A 60 -6.26 -1.33 -2.24
N MET A 61 -5.26 -2.08 -1.80
CA MET A 61 -5.47 -3.29 -1.02
C MET A 61 -5.49 -2.92 0.45
N ARG A 62 -6.51 -3.39 1.16
CA ARG A 62 -6.71 -3.08 2.57
C ARG A 62 -6.92 -4.34 3.37
N VAL A 63 -6.21 -4.44 4.50
CA VAL A 63 -6.37 -5.53 5.47
C VAL A 63 -6.84 -4.91 6.78
N GLN A 64 -7.93 -5.42 7.33
CA GLN A 64 -8.51 -4.93 8.57
C GLN A 64 -8.66 -6.04 9.59
N SER A 65 -8.42 -5.71 10.86
CA SER A 65 -8.64 -6.60 12.00
C SER A 65 -9.19 -5.80 13.17
N ALA A 66 -9.46 -6.47 14.28
CA ALA A 66 -9.90 -5.79 15.50
C ALA A 66 -8.84 -4.83 16.03
N SER A 67 -7.55 -5.09 15.76
CA SER A 67 -6.43 -4.29 16.25
C SER A 67 -6.08 -3.10 15.37
N GLY A 68 -6.58 -3.05 14.14
CA GLY A 68 -6.25 -1.97 13.22
C GLY A 68 -6.28 -2.39 11.76
N TYR A 69 -5.43 -1.76 10.95
CA TYR A 69 -5.41 -2.03 9.52
C TYR A 69 -4.03 -1.84 8.93
N ALA A 70 -3.87 -2.33 7.71
CA ALA A 70 -2.76 -2.00 6.82
C ALA A 70 -3.31 -1.87 5.40
N ALA A 71 -2.81 -0.93 4.65
CA ALA A 71 -3.26 -0.70 3.28
C ALA A 71 -2.14 -0.12 2.43
N CYS A 72 -2.21 -0.38 1.14
CA CYS A 72 -1.32 0.26 0.19
C CYS A 72 -2.01 0.39 -1.16
N ALA A 73 -1.64 1.42 -1.89
CA ALA A 73 -1.95 1.51 -3.31
C ALA A 73 -0.98 0.63 -4.09
N PHE A 74 -1.43 0.05 -5.18
CA PHE A 74 -0.55 -0.75 -6.03
C PHE A 74 -0.90 -0.54 -7.50
N THR A 75 0.14 -0.57 -8.33
CA THR A 75 0.03 -0.43 -9.78
C THR A 75 0.91 -1.46 -10.48
N SER A 76 0.58 -1.77 -11.72
CA SER A 76 1.47 -2.56 -12.55
C SER A 76 2.51 -1.67 -13.21
N ASN A 77 3.71 -2.19 -13.40
CA ASN A 77 4.81 -1.45 -14.02
C ASN A 77 5.72 -2.41 -14.79
N ASN A 78 6.13 -2.00 -15.98
CA ASN A 78 7.10 -2.72 -16.79
C ASN A 78 8.28 -1.85 -17.22
N LEU A 79 8.40 -0.66 -16.63
CA LEU A 79 9.37 0.34 -17.07
C LEU A 79 10.64 0.42 -16.22
N ASP A 80 10.75 -0.43 -15.21
CA ASP A 80 11.96 -0.45 -14.38
C ASP A 80 13.09 -1.18 -15.14
N HIS A 81 14.11 -0.43 -15.50
CA HIS A 81 15.22 -0.96 -16.27
C HIS A 81 16.15 -1.88 -15.47
N HIS A 82 15.97 -1.98 -14.15
CA HIS A 82 16.75 -2.87 -13.30
C HIS A 82 16.17 -4.27 -13.21
N VAL A 83 14.92 -4.46 -13.65
CA VAL A 83 14.21 -5.73 -13.51
C VAL A 83 13.50 -6.08 -14.80
N VAL A 84 13.68 -7.30 -15.25
CA VAL A 84 13.02 -7.80 -16.45
C VAL A 84 11.56 -8.14 -16.17
N GLY A 85 10.68 -7.78 -17.08
CA GLY A 85 9.27 -8.18 -17.06
C GLY A 85 8.33 -7.17 -16.42
N TYR A 86 7.14 -7.65 -16.09
CA TYR A 86 6.08 -6.86 -15.46
C TYR A 86 6.04 -7.14 -13.97
N GLY A 87 5.76 -6.09 -13.20
CA GLY A 87 5.62 -6.24 -11.76
C GLY A 87 4.53 -5.37 -11.17
N LEU A 88 4.24 -5.62 -9.90
CA LEU A 88 3.43 -4.74 -9.08
C LEU A 88 4.34 -3.81 -8.29
N VAL A 89 3.95 -2.55 -8.22
CA VAL A 89 4.63 -1.54 -7.40
C VAL A 89 3.68 -1.14 -6.28
N MET A 90 4.13 -1.33 -5.04
CA MET A 90 3.43 -0.92 -3.85
C MET A 90 3.75 0.55 -3.56
N GLN A 91 2.72 1.35 -3.36
CA GLN A 91 2.83 2.78 -3.09
C GLN A 91 1.98 3.16 -1.89
N CYS A 92 2.32 4.26 -1.24
CA CYS A 92 1.49 4.88 -0.20
C CYS A 92 0.98 3.88 0.84
N THR A 93 1.88 3.32 1.61
CA THR A 93 1.54 2.34 2.65
C THR A 93 1.11 3.04 3.93
N PHE A 94 -0.03 2.61 4.46
CA PHE A 94 -0.53 3.03 5.77
C PHE A 94 -0.71 1.79 6.64
N SER A 95 -0.30 1.86 7.89
CA SER A 95 -0.47 0.73 8.81
C SER A 95 -0.56 1.19 10.25
N THR A 96 -1.51 0.61 10.98
CA THR A 96 -1.64 0.77 12.43
C THR A 96 -1.50 -0.58 13.16
N CYS A 97 -1.23 -1.65 12.42
CA CYS A 97 -1.23 -3.01 12.97
C CYS A 97 -0.19 -3.86 12.25
N SER A 98 0.80 -4.36 13.00
CA SER A 98 1.87 -5.16 12.41
C SER A 98 1.39 -6.49 11.82
N VAL A 99 0.40 -7.12 12.45
CA VAL A 99 -0.20 -8.36 11.91
C VAL A 99 -0.86 -8.07 10.56
N CYS A 100 -1.60 -6.97 10.46
CA CYS A 100 -2.23 -6.57 9.21
C CYS A 100 -1.18 -6.29 8.12
N THR A 101 -0.05 -5.68 8.47
CA THR A 101 1.04 -5.44 7.52
C THR A 101 1.59 -6.75 6.97
N LYS A 102 1.80 -7.75 7.82
CA LYS A 102 2.28 -9.05 7.37
C LYS A 102 1.30 -9.73 6.42
N VAL A 103 0.01 -9.66 6.74
CA VAL A 103 -1.05 -10.20 5.89
C VAL A 103 -1.08 -9.45 4.55
N LEU A 104 -0.98 -8.11 4.59
CA LEU A 104 -0.95 -7.28 3.38
C LEU A 104 0.17 -7.70 2.43
N LEU A 105 1.39 -7.86 2.96
CA LEU A 105 2.54 -8.27 2.15
C LEU A 105 2.35 -9.66 1.56
N ARG A 106 1.82 -10.58 2.34
CA ARG A 106 1.53 -11.94 1.87
C ARG A 106 0.50 -11.92 0.74
N GLU A 107 -0.57 -11.14 0.91
CA GLU A 107 -1.62 -11.04 -0.11
C GLU A 107 -1.14 -10.34 -1.39
N LEU A 108 -0.26 -9.34 -1.27
CA LEU A 108 0.36 -8.70 -2.44
C LEU A 108 1.24 -9.68 -3.20
N LYS A 109 2.02 -10.50 -2.50
CA LYS A 109 2.84 -11.54 -3.14
C LYS A 109 1.96 -12.56 -3.85
N ALA A 110 0.88 -12.99 -3.21
CA ALA A 110 -0.08 -13.91 -3.80
C ALA A 110 -0.74 -13.32 -5.05
N LEU A 111 -1.15 -12.06 -4.99
CA LEU A 111 -1.74 -11.35 -6.11
C LEU A 111 -0.76 -11.22 -7.28
N THR A 112 0.49 -10.88 -6.99
CA THR A 112 1.55 -10.79 -8.01
C THR A 112 1.68 -12.10 -8.76
N LYS A 113 1.70 -13.21 -8.03
CA LYS A 113 1.77 -14.54 -8.63
C LYS A 113 0.51 -14.89 -9.41
N GLN A 114 -0.67 -14.57 -8.86
CA GLN A 114 -1.96 -14.85 -9.49
C GLN A 114 -2.12 -14.08 -10.81
N LEU A 115 -1.61 -12.86 -10.87
CA LEU A 115 -1.62 -12.03 -12.08
C LEU A 115 -0.51 -12.40 -13.07
N ASN A 116 0.26 -13.44 -12.76
CA ASN A 116 1.37 -13.93 -13.58
C ASN A 116 2.43 -12.84 -13.82
N MET A 117 2.72 -12.06 -12.81
CA MET A 117 3.75 -11.02 -12.85
C MET A 117 5.08 -11.56 -12.34
N ASP A 118 6.16 -10.88 -12.70
CA ASP A 118 7.52 -11.39 -12.47
C ASP A 118 8.13 -10.90 -11.17
N TRP A 119 7.66 -9.77 -10.65
CA TRP A 119 8.23 -9.18 -9.44
C TRP A 119 7.22 -8.31 -8.71
N LEU A 120 7.54 -8.02 -7.43
CA LEU A 120 6.81 -7.10 -6.57
C LEU A 120 7.81 -6.14 -5.94
N MET A 121 7.61 -4.84 -6.12
CA MET A 121 8.41 -3.81 -5.47
C MET A 121 7.68 -3.29 -4.25
N ILE A 122 8.34 -3.34 -3.10
CA ILE A 122 7.83 -2.86 -1.83
C ILE A 122 8.68 -1.70 -1.35
N GLN A 123 8.03 -0.61 -0.94
CA GLN A 123 8.69 0.52 -0.32
C GLN A 123 8.49 0.49 1.19
N HIS A 124 9.58 0.64 1.92
CA HIS A 124 9.55 0.75 3.38
C HIS A 124 10.03 2.12 3.80
N ARG A 125 9.30 2.76 4.70
CA ARG A 125 9.79 3.96 5.36
C ARG A 125 10.72 3.54 6.49
N ILE A 126 11.96 4.02 6.45
CA ILE A 126 12.95 3.74 7.50
C ILE A 126 13.26 4.98 8.34
N GLY A 127 12.70 6.12 8.01
CA GLY A 127 12.81 7.38 8.73
C GLY A 127 11.82 8.38 8.17
N VAL A 128 11.72 9.55 8.79
CA VAL A 128 10.76 10.59 8.37
C VAL A 128 10.99 11.01 6.92
N HIS A 129 12.24 11.05 6.49
CA HIS A 129 12.61 11.49 5.14
C HIS A 129 13.27 10.39 4.30
N THR A 130 13.28 9.15 4.77
CA THR A 130 14.06 8.09 4.13
C THR A 130 13.19 6.88 3.84
N TYR A 131 13.28 6.38 2.60
CA TYR A 131 12.58 5.18 2.15
C TYR A 131 13.59 4.17 1.63
N LYS A 132 13.25 2.90 1.75
CA LYS A 132 13.99 1.80 1.15
C LYS A 132 13.06 1.03 0.24
N SER A 133 13.48 0.80 -0.99
CA SER A 133 12.75 -0.03 -1.94
C SER A 133 13.37 -1.41 -2.01
N LYS A 134 12.53 -2.43 -2.07
CA LYS A 134 12.97 -3.81 -2.16
C LYS A 134 12.17 -4.54 -3.23
N ILE A 135 12.85 -5.30 -4.08
CA ILE A 135 12.22 -6.07 -5.15
C ILE A 135 12.22 -7.54 -4.77
N TYR A 136 11.05 -8.15 -4.83
CA TYR A 136 10.86 -9.58 -4.64
C TYR A 136 10.57 -10.21 -5.99
N GLU A 137 11.42 -11.12 -6.42
CA GLU A 137 11.18 -11.90 -7.64
C GLU A 137 10.15 -12.98 -7.37
N VAL A 138 9.23 -13.15 -8.30
CA VAL A 138 8.19 -14.18 -8.21
C VAL A 138 8.57 -15.32 -9.14
N HIS A 139 8.72 -16.50 -8.56
CA HIS A 139 9.06 -17.69 -9.31
C HIS A 139 7.76 -18.45 -9.64
N HIS A 140 7.46 -18.57 -10.92
CA HIS A 140 6.31 -19.35 -11.40
C HIS A 140 6.77 -20.79 -11.50
N GLY A 141 6.82 -21.43 -10.33
CA GLY A 141 7.43 -22.72 -10.18
C GLY A 141 6.81 -23.82 -11.01
N LYS A 142 7.62 -24.41 -11.81
CA LYS A 142 7.35 -25.66 -12.50
C LYS A 142 8.68 -26.34 -12.80
N TYR A 143 9.55 -26.06 -11.96
CA TYR A 143 10.93 -26.49 -12.10
C TYR A 143 11.18 -27.70 -11.27
#